data_e4c4518dca8e46e554e4d26136a07c80
#
_entry.id   e4c4518dca8e46e554e4d26136a07c80
#
_cell.length_a   1.000
_cell.length_b   1.000
_cell.length_c   1.000
_cell.angle_alpha   90.00
_cell.angle_beta   90.00
_cell.angle_gamma   90.00
#
_symmetry.space_group_name_H-M   'P 1'
#
loop_
_entity.id
_entity.type
_entity.pdbx_description
1 polymer ?
#
loop_
_entity_poly.entity_id
_entity_poly.type
_entity_poly.pdbx_seq_one_letter_code
_entity_poly.pdbx_strand_id
1 'polypeptide(L)'
;WSSDVCSSDLELFDDIPAFAFGTDIMNEKLSENGIMPTAREAMRKLYAIPEIQVAQKEYLDSTSTEDKYLKRGEFGELLLYHLLHEYFNADALISKIYFKDSASIPAHGFDAVHVDLENETLWLGESKLYINPTSAIDELVKDVVGFVDKDGKMHKGHFNTDFFNSEFQIITNRVHDVGKEYPEFIKKLINPNTKTLNKLANINI
;
A
#
# COMPACT_ATOMS: atom_id res chain seq x y z
N TRP A 1 22.87 19.89 8.07
CA TRP A 1 21.48 19.49 7.85
C TRP A 1 20.99 20.36 6.72
N SER A 2 20.85 19.77 5.53
CA SER A 2 20.52 20.53 4.34
C SER A 2 19.03 20.82 4.29
N SER A 3 18.66 21.88 3.56
CA SER A 3 17.27 22.23 3.25
C SER A 3 16.46 21.10 2.59
N ASP A 4 17.15 20.11 2.06
CA ASP A 4 16.57 19.00 1.27
C ASP A 4 15.75 18.02 2.15
N VAL A 5 16.11 17.83 3.42
CA VAL A 5 15.34 16.98 4.36
C VAL A 5 13.97 17.57 4.67
N CYS A 6 13.89 18.91 4.82
CA CYS A 6 12.61 19.59 5.01
C CYS A 6 11.68 19.54 3.79
N SER A 7 12.24 19.47 2.58
CA SER A 7 11.46 19.39 1.35
C SER A 7 10.78 18.02 1.24
N SER A 8 11.52 16.94 1.42
CA SER A 8 10.99 15.57 1.35
C SER A 8 9.93 15.28 2.41
N ASP A 9 10.06 15.85 3.60
CA ASP A 9 9.04 15.71 4.64
C ASP A 9 7.72 16.39 4.25
N LEU A 10 7.80 17.56 3.60
CA LEU A 10 6.63 18.28 3.12
C LEU A 10 5.94 17.53 1.96
N GLU A 11 6.72 17.01 1.01
CA GLU A 11 6.22 16.22 -0.11
C GLU A 11 5.48 14.96 0.37
N LEU A 12 6.03 14.27 1.38
CA LEU A 12 5.38 13.13 2.01
C LEU A 12 4.04 13.50 2.67
N PHE A 13 3.95 14.69 3.28
CA PHE A 13 2.71 15.20 3.85
C PHE A 13 1.67 15.53 2.79
N ASP A 14 2.09 16.02 1.63
CA ASP A 14 1.21 16.35 0.52
C ASP A 14 0.55 15.10 -0.07
N ASP A 15 1.19 13.94 0.02
CA ASP A 15 0.65 12.66 -0.42
C ASP A 15 -0.42 12.07 0.51
N ILE A 16 -0.50 12.50 1.77
CA ILE A 16 -1.43 11.94 2.75
C ILE A 16 -2.89 11.93 2.28
N PRO A 17 -3.45 13.00 1.68
CA PRO A 17 -4.82 12.95 1.19
C PRO A 17 -5.03 11.94 0.06
N ALA A 18 -4.11 11.85 -0.89
CA ALA A 18 -4.16 10.89 -1.98
C ALA A 18 -3.99 9.45 -1.46
N PHE A 19 -3.10 9.24 -0.53
CA PHE A 19 -2.90 7.95 0.15
C PHE A 19 -4.14 7.51 0.93
N ALA A 20 -4.83 8.44 1.62
CA ALA A 20 -6.00 8.15 2.45
C ALA A 20 -7.29 7.93 1.64
N PHE A 21 -7.47 8.60 0.52
CA PHE A 21 -8.74 8.60 -0.23
C PHE A 21 -8.62 8.08 -1.66
N GLY A 22 -7.43 8.05 -2.25
CA GLY A 22 -7.19 7.95 -3.67
C GLY A 22 -7.36 9.29 -4.38
N THR A 23 -6.69 9.40 -5.51
CA THR A 23 -6.60 10.66 -6.25
C THR A 23 -7.96 11.23 -6.64
N ASP A 24 -8.91 10.39 -7.04
CA ASP A 24 -10.22 10.85 -7.51
C ASP A 24 -11.06 11.42 -6.38
N ILE A 25 -11.19 10.66 -5.28
CA ILE A 25 -11.96 11.10 -4.11
C ILE A 25 -11.27 12.30 -3.46
N MET A 26 -9.94 12.33 -3.45
CA MET A 26 -9.19 13.50 -2.99
C MET A 26 -9.55 14.73 -3.80
N ASN A 27 -9.53 14.64 -5.14
CA ASN A 27 -9.86 15.78 -6.03
C ASN A 27 -11.29 16.25 -5.85
N GLU A 28 -12.26 15.35 -5.70
CA GLU A 28 -13.65 15.69 -5.38
C GLU A 28 -13.73 16.46 -4.05
N LYS A 29 -13.11 15.93 -2.98
CA LYS A 29 -13.08 16.58 -1.66
C LYS A 29 -12.37 17.93 -1.68
N LEU A 30 -11.28 18.05 -2.43
CA LEU A 30 -10.57 19.33 -2.60
C LEU A 30 -11.46 20.37 -3.28
N SER A 31 -12.23 19.95 -4.30
CA SER A 31 -13.17 20.83 -5.00
C SER A 31 -14.32 21.28 -4.10
N GLU A 32 -14.87 20.39 -3.28
CA GLU A 32 -16.03 20.66 -2.44
C GLU A 32 -15.66 21.41 -1.14
N ASN A 33 -14.60 20.98 -0.48
CA ASN A 33 -14.29 21.38 0.90
C ASN A 33 -13.01 22.20 1.02
N GLY A 34 -12.17 22.20 -0.02
CA GLY A 34 -10.85 22.84 -0.02
C GLY A 34 -9.77 22.02 0.70
N ILE A 35 -8.53 22.52 0.63
CA ILE A 35 -7.33 21.78 1.05
C ILE A 35 -7.34 21.42 2.55
N MET A 36 -7.57 22.39 3.43
CA MET A 36 -7.43 22.18 4.88
C MET A 36 -8.44 21.20 5.48
N PRO A 37 -9.74 21.24 5.12
CA PRO A 37 -10.69 20.23 5.57
C PRO A 37 -10.36 18.84 5.04
N THR A 38 -9.97 18.73 3.77
CA THR A 38 -9.59 17.46 3.15
C THR A 38 -8.37 16.85 3.82
N ALA A 39 -7.31 17.61 4.05
CA ALA A 39 -6.13 17.15 4.77
C ALA A 39 -6.46 16.69 6.20
N ARG A 40 -7.31 17.44 6.90
CA ARG A 40 -7.75 17.09 8.26
C ARG A 40 -8.55 15.79 8.29
N GLU A 41 -9.41 15.59 7.31
CA GLU A 41 -10.20 14.36 7.18
C GLU A 41 -9.30 13.17 6.86
N ALA A 42 -8.32 13.35 5.95
CA ALA A 42 -7.32 12.33 5.64
C ALA A 42 -6.53 11.91 6.90
N MET A 43 -6.05 12.87 7.66
CA MET A 43 -5.36 12.61 8.93
C MET A 43 -6.27 11.87 9.93
N ARG A 44 -7.53 12.26 10.04
CA ARG A 44 -8.48 11.56 10.93
C ARG A 44 -8.68 10.11 10.49
N LYS A 45 -8.78 9.86 9.18
CA LYS A 45 -8.92 8.52 8.63
C LYS A 45 -7.71 7.66 8.96
N LEU A 46 -6.49 8.18 8.80
CA LEU A 46 -5.26 7.50 9.17
C LEU A 46 -5.21 7.17 10.67
N TYR A 47 -5.56 8.13 11.52
CA TYR A 47 -5.57 7.93 12.98
C TYR A 47 -6.74 7.07 13.50
N ALA A 48 -7.79 6.87 12.71
CA ALA A 48 -8.92 6.02 13.08
C ALA A 48 -8.63 4.52 12.88
N ILE A 49 -7.55 4.16 12.20
CA ILE A 49 -7.14 2.78 11.97
C ILE A 49 -6.85 2.12 13.34
N PRO A 50 -7.48 0.96 13.65
CA PRO A 50 -7.34 0.32 14.96
C PRO A 50 -5.90 0.04 15.37
N GLU A 51 -5.05 -0.35 14.41
CA GLU A 51 -3.63 -0.63 14.61
C GLU A 51 -2.86 0.63 15.04
N ILE A 52 -3.20 1.80 14.48
CA ILE A 52 -2.62 3.09 14.88
C ILE A 52 -3.07 3.46 16.29
N GLN A 53 -4.34 3.21 16.64
CA GLN A 53 -4.84 3.49 17.98
C GLN A 53 -4.15 2.62 19.03
N VAL A 54 -3.94 1.34 18.73
CA VAL A 54 -3.16 0.42 19.59
C VAL A 54 -1.73 0.91 19.72
N ALA A 55 -1.08 1.25 18.60
CA ALA A 55 0.29 1.77 18.60
C ALA A 55 0.42 3.10 19.39
N GLN A 56 -0.58 3.99 19.30
CA GLN A 56 -0.60 5.22 20.11
C GLN A 56 -0.68 4.91 21.60
N LYS A 57 -1.54 3.97 22.00
CA LYS A 57 -1.67 3.56 23.40
C LYS A 57 -0.37 2.96 23.92
N GLU A 58 0.22 2.03 23.17
CA GLU A 58 1.51 1.44 23.52
C GLU A 58 2.63 2.50 23.55
N TYR A 59 2.59 3.50 22.65
CA TYR A 59 3.53 4.63 22.66
C TYR A 59 3.44 5.45 23.94
N LEU A 60 2.24 5.69 24.46
CA LEU A 60 2.03 6.42 25.70
C LEU A 60 2.47 5.62 26.91
N ASP A 61 2.27 4.31 26.88
CA ASP A 61 2.55 3.40 28.00
C ASP A 61 4.00 2.90 28.03
N SER A 62 4.72 2.97 26.88
CA SER A 62 6.09 2.47 26.76
C SER A 62 7.13 3.47 27.30
N THR A 63 8.07 2.96 28.08
CA THR A 63 9.25 3.69 28.54
C THR A 63 10.43 3.62 27.56
N SER A 64 10.38 2.71 26.56
CA SER A 64 11.42 2.52 25.55
C SER A 64 11.13 3.37 24.31
N THR A 65 12.09 4.20 23.92
CA THR A 65 11.99 5.04 22.71
C THR A 65 12.07 4.19 21.44
N GLU A 66 12.78 3.06 21.48
CA GLU A 66 12.98 2.17 20.32
C GLU A 66 11.70 1.42 19.93
N ASP A 67 10.94 0.92 20.91
CA ASP A 67 9.67 0.23 20.66
C ASP A 67 8.59 1.15 20.09
N LYS A 68 8.74 2.45 20.31
CA LYS A 68 7.76 3.46 19.88
C LYS A 68 7.68 3.67 18.38
N TYR A 69 8.78 3.45 17.67
CA TYR A 69 8.85 3.69 16.22
C TYR A 69 8.63 2.43 15.38
N LEU A 70 8.81 1.25 15.96
CA LEU A 70 8.87 -0.02 15.24
C LEU A 70 7.51 -0.61 14.82
N LYS A 71 6.41 -0.16 15.42
CA LYS A 71 5.09 -0.76 15.20
C LYS A 71 4.18 0.04 14.26
N ARG A 72 4.75 0.88 13.41
CA ARG A 72 3.99 1.74 12.49
C ARG A 72 4.16 1.27 11.04
N GLY A 73 3.58 0.10 10.73
CA GLY A 73 3.54 -0.42 9.36
C GLY A 73 2.97 0.58 8.36
N GLU A 74 1.99 1.38 8.79
CA GLU A 74 1.34 2.42 7.98
C GLU A 74 2.31 3.50 7.47
N PHE A 75 3.36 3.80 8.22
CA PHE A 75 4.41 4.70 7.75
C PHE A 75 5.24 4.07 6.61
N GLY A 76 5.49 2.76 6.69
CA GLY A 76 6.11 2.03 5.60
C GLY A 76 5.25 2.03 4.34
N GLU A 77 3.94 1.82 4.51
CA GLU A 77 2.96 1.87 3.42
C GLU A 77 2.90 3.28 2.77
N LEU A 78 2.86 4.35 3.57
CA LEU A 78 2.88 5.73 3.08
C LEU A 78 4.21 6.08 2.37
N LEU A 79 5.33 5.67 2.95
CA LEU A 79 6.64 5.89 2.33
C LEU A 79 6.77 5.14 1.01
N LEU A 80 6.29 3.90 0.95
CA LEU A 80 6.25 3.11 -0.28
C LEU A 80 5.37 3.78 -1.34
N TYR A 81 4.19 4.27 -0.96
CA TYR A 81 3.31 5.05 -1.82
C TYR A 81 4.04 6.26 -2.42
N HIS A 82 4.65 7.07 -1.56
CA HIS A 82 5.41 8.25 -1.96
C HIS A 82 6.54 7.91 -2.95
N LEU A 83 7.34 6.89 -2.63
CA LEU A 83 8.43 6.46 -3.49
C LEU A 83 7.94 6.00 -4.87
N LEU A 84 6.86 5.23 -4.95
CA LEU A 84 6.29 4.77 -6.21
C LEU A 84 5.70 5.92 -7.02
N HIS A 85 5.05 6.86 -6.36
CA HIS A 85 4.46 8.03 -7.02
C HIS A 85 5.53 8.99 -7.54
N GLU A 86 6.46 9.44 -6.68
CA GLU A 86 7.43 10.49 -7.03
C GLU A 86 8.58 10.01 -7.90
N TYR A 87 9.10 8.80 -7.66
CA TYR A 87 10.31 8.33 -8.34
C TYR A 87 10.05 7.35 -9.48
N PHE A 88 8.90 6.70 -9.49
CA PHE A 88 8.55 5.72 -10.52
C PHE A 88 7.36 6.15 -11.38
N ASN A 89 6.83 7.36 -11.19
CA ASN A 89 5.68 7.91 -11.91
C ASN A 89 4.50 6.92 -11.95
N ALA A 90 4.29 6.23 -10.85
CA ALA A 90 3.31 5.17 -10.74
C ALA A 90 2.12 5.61 -9.89
N ASP A 91 0.95 5.73 -10.52
CA ASP A 91 -0.30 6.09 -9.85
C ASP A 91 -0.85 4.91 -9.03
N ALA A 92 -1.37 5.19 -7.85
CA ALA A 92 -1.98 4.16 -7.02
C ALA A 92 -3.27 3.64 -7.65
N LEU A 93 -3.31 2.33 -7.95
CA LEU A 93 -4.54 1.62 -8.28
C LEU A 93 -5.28 1.23 -7.00
N ILE A 94 -4.52 0.78 -6.00
CA ILE A 94 -5.05 0.32 -4.73
C ILE A 94 -4.06 0.67 -3.63
N SER A 95 -4.59 1.23 -2.55
CA SER A 95 -3.88 1.40 -1.28
C SER A 95 -4.57 0.54 -0.22
N LYS A 96 -3.79 -0.17 0.58
CA LYS A 96 -4.28 -1.05 1.66
C LYS A 96 -5.16 -0.30 2.66
N ILE A 97 -4.96 0.98 2.79
CA ILE A 97 -5.74 1.85 3.66
C ILE A 97 -7.23 1.93 3.26
N TYR A 98 -7.55 1.75 1.97
CA TYR A 98 -8.94 1.67 1.51
C TYR A 98 -9.67 0.43 2.01
N PHE A 99 -8.93 -0.67 2.25
CA PHE A 99 -9.51 -1.93 2.67
C PHE A 99 -9.81 -1.96 4.17
N LYS A 100 -9.09 -1.15 4.95
CA LYS A 100 -9.29 -1.08 6.41
C LYS A 100 -10.62 -0.44 6.81
N ASP A 101 -11.26 0.31 5.91
CA ASP A 101 -12.59 0.91 6.13
C ASP A 101 -13.75 -0.06 5.93
N SER A 102 -13.55 -1.18 5.28
CA SER A 102 -14.58 -2.20 5.11
C SER A 102 -14.36 -3.34 6.12
N ALA A 103 -15.20 -3.42 7.14
CA ALA A 103 -15.13 -4.39 8.24
C ALA A 103 -15.18 -5.88 7.83
N SER A 104 -15.21 -6.19 6.55
CA SER A 104 -15.45 -7.54 6.02
C SER A 104 -14.32 -8.10 5.15
N ILE A 105 -13.24 -7.38 4.89
CA ILE A 105 -12.14 -7.90 4.04
C ILE A 105 -10.87 -7.96 4.88
N PRO A 106 -10.28 -9.16 5.07
CA PRO A 106 -8.98 -9.27 5.71
C PRO A 106 -7.97 -8.41 4.93
N ALA A 107 -7.20 -7.60 5.63
CA ALA A 107 -6.14 -6.79 5.05
C ALA A 107 -4.92 -7.67 4.66
N HIS A 108 -5.18 -8.73 3.89
CA HIS A 108 -4.15 -9.57 3.31
C HIS A 108 -3.88 -9.05 1.91
N GLY A 109 -2.62 -8.92 1.53
CA GLY A 109 -2.23 -8.50 0.20
C GLY A 109 -1.02 -7.59 0.17
N PHE A 110 -0.64 -7.20 -1.04
CA PHE A 110 0.41 -6.20 -1.23
C PHE A 110 0.08 -4.89 -0.51
N ASP A 111 1.08 -4.27 0.08
CA ASP A 111 0.93 -2.97 0.75
C ASP A 111 0.61 -1.85 -0.26
N ALA A 112 1.13 -1.96 -1.48
CA ALA A 112 0.86 -1.04 -2.57
C ALA A 112 0.65 -1.77 -3.90
N VAL A 113 -0.31 -1.30 -4.69
CA VAL A 113 -0.52 -1.70 -6.09
C VAL A 113 -0.61 -0.42 -6.91
N HIS A 114 0.43 -0.13 -7.65
CA HIS A 114 0.57 1.08 -8.45
C HIS A 114 0.71 0.73 -9.93
N VAL A 115 0.42 1.69 -10.79
CA VAL A 115 0.54 1.53 -12.24
C VAL A 115 1.27 2.72 -12.85
N ASP A 116 2.27 2.42 -13.63
CA ASP A 116 2.88 3.35 -14.56
C ASP A 116 2.21 3.13 -15.93
N LEU A 117 1.35 4.06 -16.31
CA LEU A 117 0.58 3.94 -17.55
C LEU A 117 1.43 4.23 -18.79
N GLU A 118 2.50 4.99 -18.65
CA GLU A 118 3.40 5.34 -19.75
C GLU A 118 4.23 4.13 -20.17
N ASN A 119 4.75 3.38 -19.20
CA ASN A 119 5.58 2.21 -19.44
C ASN A 119 4.81 0.88 -19.36
N GLU A 120 3.49 0.92 -19.21
CA GLU A 120 2.62 -0.25 -19.07
C GLU A 120 3.09 -1.21 -17.97
N THR A 121 3.53 -0.66 -16.84
CA THR A 121 4.12 -1.40 -15.72
C THR A 121 3.18 -1.42 -14.53
N LEU A 122 2.96 -2.61 -13.96
CA LEU A 122 2.29 -2.77 -12.67
C LEU A 122 3.33 -2.98 -11.57
N TRP A 123 3.28 -2.15 -10.56
CA TRP A 123 4.11 -2.23 -9.37
C TRP A 123 3.35 -2.90 -8.24
N LEU A 124 3.91 -3.99 -7.72
CA LEU A 124 3.40 -4.67 -6.54
C LEU A 124 4.40 -4.46 -5.41
N GLY A 125 4.00 -3.74 -4.39
CA GLY A 125 4.88 -3.27 -3.33
C GLY A 125 4.57 -3.90 -1.98
N GLU A 126 5.63 -4.23 -1.24
CA GLU A 126 5.60 -4.66 0.15
C GLU A 126 6.60 -3.84 0.94
N SER A 127 6.25 -3.40 2.13
CA SER A 127 7.09 -2.58 2.99
C SER A 127 7.32 -3.20 4.36
N LYS A 128 8.54 -3.09 4.87
CA LYS A 128 8.90 -3.49 6.23
C LYS A 128 9.75 -2.41 6.87
N LEU A 129 9.20 -1.75 7.85
CA LEU A 129 9.92 -0.70 8.59
C LEU A 129 10.49 -1.29 9.88
N TYR A 130 11.78 -1.62 9.86
CA TYR A 130 12.51 -2.25 10.97
C TYR A 130 13.76 -1.44 11.30
N ILE A 131 14.20 -1.46 12.56
CA ILE A 131 15.49 -0.87 12.96
C ILE A 131 16.64 -1.65 12.31
N ASN A 132 16.53 -2.99 12.25
CA ASN A 132 17.56 -3.86 11.68
C ASN A 132 17.21 -4.15 10.21
N PRO A 133 18.01 -3.65 9.24
CA PRO A 133 17.73 -3.88 7.82
C PRO A 133 17.75 -5.35 7.41
N THR A 134 18.62 -6.17 8.02
CA THR A 134 18.68 -7.61 7.73
C THR A 134 17.38 -8.30 8.11
N SER A 135 16.85 -7.99 9.30
CA SER A 135 15.56 -8.53 9.73
C SER A 135 14.41 -8.08 8.83
N ALA A 136 14.44 -6.84 8.35
CA ALA A 136 13.45 -6.34 7.38
C ALA A 136 13.48 -7.13 6.08
N ILE A 137 14.68 -7.37 5.54
CA ILE A 137 14.88 -8.14 4.30
C ILE A 137 14.42 -9.60 4.50
N ASP A 138 14.77 -10.22 5.61
CA ASP A 138 14.36 -11.60 5.90
C ASP A 138 12.84 -11.73 5.97
N GLU A 139 12.14 -10.79 6.57
CA GLU A 139 10.68 -10.78 6.62
C GLU A 139 10.06 -10.48 5.25
N LEU A 140 10.60 -9.53 4.49
CA LEU A 140 10.16 -9.28 3.11
C LEU A 140 10.28 -10.53 2.24
N VAL A 141 11.40 -11.25 2.31
CA VAL A 141 11.58 -12.50 1.57
C VAL A 141 10.55 -13.54 1.98
N LYS A 142 10.26 -13.68 3.27
CA LYS A 142 9.24 -14.62 3.76
C LYS A 142 7.84 -14.27 3.23
N ASP A 143 7.48 -12.99 3.24
CA ASP A 143 6.17 -12.54 2.76
C ASP A 143 6.04 -12.73 1.24
N VAL A 144 7.09 -12.48 0.48
CA VAL A 144 7.09 -12.60 -0.97
C VAL A 144 7.14 -14.07 -1.42
N VAL A 145 8.08 -14.85 -0.90
CA VAL A 145 8.36 -16.23 -1.36
C VAL A 145 7.62 -17.28 -0.54
N GLY A 146 7.33 -16.97 0.72
CA GLY A 146 6.85 -17.93 1.71
C GLY A 146 7.99 -18.65 2.44
N PHE A 147 7.65 -19.41 3.47
CA PHE A 147 8.62 -20.13 4.28
C PHE A 147 7.99 -21.37 4.94
N VAL A 148 8.86 -22.27 5.42
CA VAL A 148 8.46 -23.41 6.24
C VAL A 148 8.87 -23.11 7.69
N ASP A 149 7.92 -23.17 8.61
CA ASP A 149 8.20 -22.95 10.04
C ASP A 149 8.88 -24.16 10.71
N LYS A 150 9.19 -24.00 11.99
CA LYS A 150 9.90 -25.04 12.78
C LYS A 150 9.10 -26.33 12.92
N ASP A 151 7.79 -26.26 12.80
CA ASP A 151 6.85 -27.37 12.91
C ASP A 151 6.59 -28.03 11.53
N GLY A 152 7.27 -27.59 10.49
CA GLY A 152 7.16 -28.11 9.13
C GLY A 152 5.94 -27.60 8.37
N LYS A 153 5.25 -26.59 8.89
CA LYS A 153 4.09 -25.96 8.23
C LYS A 153 4.56 -24.95 7.19
N MET A 154 4.02 -25.09 5.97
CA MET A 154 4.28 -24.16 4.88
C MET A 154 3.43 -22.90 5.04
N HIS A 155 4.06 -21.74 5.07
CA HIS A 155 3.45 -20.43 4.96
C HIS A 155 3.64 -19.92 3.53
N LYS A 156 2.53 -19.69 2.84
CA LYS A 156 2.53 -19.28 1.43
C LYS A 156 2.86 -17.78 1.34
N GLY A 157 3.77 -17.42 0.45
CA GLY A 157 4.08 -16.03 0.15
C GLY A 157 3.15 -15.44 -0.92
N HIS A 158 3.29 -14.15 -1.18
CA HIS A 158 2.47 -13.39 -2.14
C HIS A 158 2.48 -13.97 -3.55
N PHE A 159 3.59 -14.58 -3.98
CA PHE A 159 3.69 -15.25 -5.29
C PHE A 159 3.20 -16.70 -5.32
N ASN A 160 2.62 -17.18 -4.22
CA ASN A 160 1.87 -18.43 -4.30
C ASN A 160 0.65 -18.24 -5.22
N THR A 161 0.45 -19.16 -6.15
CA THR A 161 -0.58 -19.04 -7.22
C THR A 161 -1.97 -18.77 -6.66
N ASP A 162 -2.36 -19.43 -5.57
CA ASP A 162 -3.70 -19.27 -5.00
C ASP A 162 -3.85 -17.89 -4.35
N PHE A 163 -2.82 -17.46 -3.63
CA PHE A 163 -2.80 -16.16 -2.98
C PHE A 163 -2.77 -15.03 -4.03
N PHE A 164 -1.88 -15.13 -5.00
CA PHE A 164 -1.77 -14.17 -6.10
C PHE A 164 -3.09 -14.02 -6.88
N ASN A 165 -3.79 -15.12 -7.15
CA ASN A 165 -5.09 -15.06 -7.81
C ASN A 165 -6.15 -14.37 -6.96
N SER A 166 -6.16 -14.59 -5.64
CA SER A 166 -7.10 -13.91 -4.73
C SER A 166 -6.84 -12.41 -4.67
N GLU A 167 -5.58 -12.00 -4.62
CA GLU A 167 -5.16 -10.61 -4.67
C GLU A 167 -5.58 -9.93 -5.98
N PHE A 168 -5.32 -10.58 -7.12
CA PHE A 168 -5.77 -10.08 -8.42
C PHE A 168 -7.28 -9.98 -8.54
N GLN A 169 -8.03 -10.84 -7.88
CA GLN A 169 -9.48 -10.75 -7.86
C GLN A 169 -9.96 -9.53 -7.06
N ILE A 170 -9.29 -9.22 -5.96
CA ILE A 170 -9.55 -8.00 -5.18
C ILE A 170 -9.24 -6.77 -6.03
N ILE A 171 -8.09 -6.73 -6.69
CA ILE A 171 -7.70 -5.67 -7.62
C ILE A 171 -8.75 -5.51 -8.70
N THR A 172 -9.16 -6.61 -9.36
CA THR A 172 -10.17 -6.62 -10.42
C THR A 172 -11.50 -6.02 -9.94
N ASN A 173 -12.00 -6.46 -8.80
CA ASN A 173 -13.26 -5.98 -8.26
C ASN A 173 -13.21 -4.48 -7.94
N ARG A 174 -12.11 -4.00 -7.40
CA ARG A 174 -11.94 -2.58 -7.05
C ARG A 174 -11.79 -1.67 -8.27
N VAL A 175 -11.06 -2.13 -9.27
CA VAL A 175 -10.91 -1.40 -10.53
C VAL A 175 -12.27 -1.24 -11.23
N HIS A 176 -13.17 -2.22 -11.14
CA HIS A 176 -14.52 -2.13 -11.68
C HIS A 176 -15.43 -1.16 -10.89
N ASP A 177 -15.23 -1.05 -9.58
CA ASP A 177 -16.03 -0.17 -8.72
C ASP A 177 -15.79 1.33 -8.98
N VAL A 178 -14.67 1.69 -9.59
CA VAL A 178 -14.28 3.11 -9.78
C VAL A 178 -14.82 3.73 -11.07
N GLY A 179 -15.46 2.96 -11.95
CA GLY A 179 -16.12 3.47 -13.15
C GLY A 179 -15.21 4.14 -14.19
N LYS A 180 -13.88 3.97 -14.06
CA LYS A 180 -12.89 4.54 -14.99
C LYS A 180 -12.76 3.73 -16.27
N GLU A 181 -12.55 4.42 -17.40
CA GLU A 181 -11.98 3.79 -18.59
C GLU A 181 -10.49 3.56 -18.34
N TYR A 182 -10.14 2.30 -18.07
CA TYR A 182 -8.75 1.91 -17.96
C TYR A 182 -8.12 1.66 -19.32
N PRO A 183 -6.82 1.94 -19.50
CA PRO A 183 -6.07 1.53 -20.68
C PRO A 183 -6.17 0.03 -20.92
N GLU A 184 -6.01 -0.39 -22.19
CA GLU A 184 -6.11 -1.79 -22.59
C GLU A 184 -5.16 -2.73 -21.83
N PHE A 185 -4.00 -2.22 -21.42
CA PHE A 185 -3.05 -2.92 -20.57
C PHE A 185 -3.69 -3.34 -19.24
N ILE A 186 -4.34 -2.41 -18.51
CA ILE A 186 -5.01 -2.70 -17.24
C ILE A 186 -6.19 -3.65 -17.47
N LYS A 187 -6.99 -3.45 -18.52
CA LYS A 187 -8.11 -4.35 -18.87
C LYS A 187 -7.64 -5.78 -19.08
N LYS A 188 -6.47 -5.98 -19.71
CA LYS A 188 -5.86 -7.31 -19.86
C LYS A 188 -5.43 -7.91 -18.54
N LEU A 189 -4.80 -7.12 -17.67
CA LEU A 189 -4.34 -7.58 -16.36
C LEU A 189 -5.50 -8.03 -15.47
N ILE A 190 -6.58 -7.26 -15.43
CA ILE A 190 -7.74 -7.55 -14.58
C ILE A 190 -8.71 -8.56 -15.19
N ASN A 191 -8.54 -8.94 -16.45
CA ASN A 191 -9.43 -9.89 -17.10
C ASN A 191 -9.37 -11.28 -16.41
N PRO A 192 -10.47 -11.79 -15.84
CA PRO A 192 -10.49 -13.07 -15.15
C PRO A 192 -10.16 -14.26 -16.05
N ASN A 193 -10.34 -14.13 -17.36
CA ASN A 193 -10.04 -15.17 -18.34
C ASN A 193 -8.56 -15.22 -18.76
N THR A 194 -7.76 -14.23 -18.37
CA THR A 194 -6.32 -14.22 -18.64
C THR A 194 -5.62 -15.16 -17.66
N LYS A 195 -4.86 -16.12 -18.18
CA LYS A 195 -4.08 -17.06 -17.34
C LYS A 195 -3.07 -16.29 -16.48
N THR A 196 -2.91 -16.70 -15.23
CA THR A 196 -2.00 -16.07 -14.26
C THR A 196 -0.59 -15.89 -14.80
N LEU A 197 -0.03 -16.89 -15.48
CA LEU A 197 1.29 -16.78 -16.12
C LEU A 197 1.37 -15.66 -17.16
N ASN A 198 0.28 -15.44 -17.92
CA ASN A 198 0.25 -14.35 -18.90
C ASN A 198 0.09 -12.99 -18.24
N LYS A 199 -0.52 -12.93 -17.06
CA LYS A 199 -0.57 -11.72 -16.25
C LYS A 199 0.82 -11.39 -15.72
N LEU A 200 1.52 -12.37 -15.14
CA LEU A 200 2.87 -12.22 -14.61
C LEU A 200 3.90 -11.83 -15.68
N ALA A 201 3.75 -12.32 -16.91
CA ALA A 201 4.66 -11.97 -18.01
C ALA A 201 4.59 -10.49 -18.44
N ASN A 202 3.53 -9.77 -18.02
CA ASN A 202 3.34 -8.35 -18.32
C ASN A 202 3.47 -7.47 -17.06
N ILE A 203 4.02 -8.02 -15.99
CA ILE A 203 4.31 -7.30 -14.74
C ILE A 203 5.81 -7.21 -14.59
N ASN A 204 6.32 -6.00 -14.49
CA ASN A 204 7.68 -5.76 -14.02
C ASN A 204 7.65 -5.73 -12.49
N ILE A 205 8.39 -6.61 -11.86
CA ILE A 205 8.51 -6.77 -10.41
C ILE A 205 9.80 -6.10 -9.97
#